data_37c5c3724db544448645bf3c25f48edb
#
_entry.id   37c5c3724db544448645bf3c25f48edb
#
_cell.length_a   1.000
_cell.length_b   1.000
_cell.length_c   1.000
_cell.angle_alpha   90.00
_cell.angle_beta   90.00
_cell.angle_gamma   90.00
#
_symmetry.space_group_name_H-M   'P 1'
#
loop_
_entity.id
_entity.type
_entity.pdbx_description
1 polymer ?
#
loop_
_entity_poly.entity_id
_entity_poly.type
_entity_poly.pdbx_seq_one_letter_code
_entity_poly.pdbx_strand_id
1 'polypeptide(L)'
;MKGNGKKIGIGIAIAAVIVVAVLLVFSNKVEDFHDKYEGVDLYADVAGMERQGAYTGYLNEHAGAACPAGDIEIDLFSCTGEGMEKMSSYEGESNVLMTEVGSSVSWSVDVPEAGFYNLYMEYLLPESRGVAAERELLINGEVPFEDARNISFTRIWKDGGNVRVDNQGNEIRPTQVEYYDWQ
;
A
#
# COMPACT_ATOMS: atom_id res chain seq x y z
N MET A 1 31.94 7.01 74.03
CA MET A 1 31.01 7.70 73.13
C MET A 1 31.42 7.51 71.65
N LYS A 2 31.35 6.29 71.10
CA LYS A 2 31.78 6.00 69.72
C LYS A 2 30.70 5.35 68.82
N GLY A 3 29.43 5.29 69.28
CA GLY A 3 28.36 4.56 68.61
C GLY A 3 27.39 5.41 67.75
N ASN A 4 27.25 6.71 68.02
CA ASN A 4 26.22 7.52 67.34
C ASN A 4 26.62 8.04 65.99
N GLY A 5 27.89 8.29 65.72
CA GLY A 5 28.33 8.78 64.41
C GLY A 5 28.13 7.80 63.24
N LYS A 6 28.31 6.48 63.52
CA LYS A 6 28.03 5.44 62.50
C LYS A 6 26.53 5.31 62.15
N LYS A 7 25.66 5.46 63.14
CA LYS A 7 24.21 5.40 62.94
C LYS A 7 23.68 6.62 62.20
N ILE A 8 24.25 7.80 62.44
CA ILE A 8 23.94 9.03 61.73
C ILE A 8 24.41 8.94 60.27
N GLY A 9 25.63 8.43 60.02
CA GLY A 9 26.16 8.23 58.67
C GLY A 9 25.31 7.26 57.83
N ILE A 10 24.84 6.17 58.41
CA ILE A 10 23.94 5.21 57.74
C ILE A 10 22.60 5.86 57.42
N GLY A 11 22.03 6.63 58.34
CA GLY A 11 20.77 7.35 58.10
C GLY A 11 20.85 8.35 56.97
N ILE A 12 21.95 9.08 56.86
CA ILE A 12 22.20 10.03 55.73
C ILE A 12 22.36 9.28 54.42
N ALA A 13 23.07 8.16 54.41
CA ALA A 13 23.24 7.35 53.20
C ALA A 13 21.91 6.77 52.68
N ILE A 14 21.07 6.28 53.57
CA ILE A 14 19.73 5.78 53.23
C ILE A 14 18.86 6.92 52.69
N ALA A 15 18.86 8.07 53.34
CA ALA A 15 18.10 9.24 52.84
C ALA A 15 18.56 9.69 51.46
N ALA A 16 19.88 9.70 51.20
CA ALA A 16 20.43 10.02 49.88
C ALA A 16 19.99 9.02 48.81
N VAL A 17 19.97 7.72 49.10
CA VAL A 17 19.51 6.68 48.17
C VAL A 17 18.01 6.85 47.87
N ILE A 18 17.21 7.17 48.87
CA ILE A 18 15.76 7.43 48.68
C ILE A 18 15.55 8.66 47.80
N VAL A 19 16.28 9.74 48.02
CA VAL A 19 16.18 10.94 47.20
C VAL A 19 16.57 10.65 45.76
N VAL A 20 17.65 9.92 45.51
CA VAL A 20 18.07 9.52 44.14
C VAL A 20 17.01 8.62 43.51
N ALA A 21 16.44 7.64 44.24
CA ALA A 21 15.40 6.79 43.73
C ALA A 21 14.14 7.60 43.36
N VAL A 22 13.73 8.55 44.18
CA VAL A 22 12.60 9.45 43.92
C VAL A 22 12.90 10.33 42.72
N LEU A 23 14.10 10.90 42.60
CA LEU A 23 14.50 11.70 41.44
C LEU A 23 14.50 10.87 40.13
N LEU A 24 14.95 9.58 40.19
CA LEU A 24 14.91 8.68 39.03
C LEU A 24 13.48 8.32 38.62
N VAL A 25 12.56 8.13 39.57
CA VAL A 25 11.15 7.88 39.28
C VAL A 25 10.49 9.11 38.64
N PHE A 26 10.80 10.31 39.16
CA PHE A 26 10.25 11.55 38.60
C PHE A 26 10.96 12.04 37.33
N SER A 27 12.23 11.62 37.05
CA SER A 27 12.90 11.94 35.80
C SER A 27 12.50 10.99 34.66
N ASN A 28 12.01 9.80 34.97
CA ASN A 28 11.31 8.94 33.98
C ASN A 28 9.85 9.36 33.85
N LYS A 29 9.59 10.63 33.63
CA LYS A 29 8.31 11.02 33.07
C LYS A 29 8.25 10.38 31.67
N VAL A 30 7.42 9.38 31.52
CA VAL A 30 6.84 9.05 30.22
C VAL A 30 6.30 10.36 29.68
N GLU A 31 6.84 10.86 28.55
CA GLU A 31 6.28 12.03 27.91
C GLU A 31 4.78 11.76 27.75
N ASP A 32 3.97 12.55 28.42
CA ASP A 32 2.54 12.49 28.23
C ASP A 32 2.26 13.11 26.88
N PHE A 33 2.08 12.26 25.88
CA PHE A 33 1.75 12.71 24.53
C PHE A 33 0.42 13.42 24.48
N HIS A 34 -0.39 13.40 25.53
CA HIS A 34 -1.63 14.12 25.62
C HIS A 34 -1.42 15.64 25.49
N ASP A 35 -0.43 16.17 26.19
CA ASP A 35 -0.09 17.61 26.12
C ASP A 35 0.42 18.01 24.71
N LYS A 36 1.03 17.08 24.00
CA LYS A 36 1.56 17.33 22.65
C LYS A 36 0.45 17.48 21.60
N TYR A 37 -0.69 16.87 21.85
CA TYR A 37 -1.85 16.89 20.95
C TYR A 37 -3.03 17.67 21.53
N GLU A 38 -2.79 18.42 22.63
CA GLU A 38 -3.81 19.31 23.19
C GLU A 38 -4.19 20.38 22.13
N GLY A 39 -5.46 20.43 21.78
CA GLY A 39 -5.99 21.33 20.76
C GLY A 39 -5.85 20.82 19.31
N VAL A 40 -5.27 19.63 19.10
CA VAL A 40 -5.32 18.96 17.80
C VAL A 40 -6.60 18.15 17.74
N ASP A 41 -7.50 18.49 16.84
CA ASP A 41 -8.68 17.68 16.56
C ASP A 41 -8.23 16.41 15.80
N LEU A 42 -8.04 15.32 16.53
CA LEU A 42 -7.68 14.02 15.96
C LEU A 42 -8.82 13.38 15.14
N TYR A 43 -10.02 13.99 15.24
CA TYR A 43 -11.21 13.64 14.45
C TYR A 43 -11.53 14.71 13.43
N ALA A 44 -10.61 15.66 13.20
CA ALA A 44 -10.76 16.63 12.12
C ALA A 44 -11.12 15.87 10.86
N ASP A 45 -12.23 16.25 10.29
CA ASP A 45 -12.81 15.58 9.14
C ASP A 45 -11.78 15.52 8.02
N VAL A 46 -11.18 14.35 7.83
CA VAL A 46 -10.20 14.09 6.77
C VAL A 46 -10.87 14.22 5.39
N ALA A 47 -12.21 14.23 5.35
CA ALA A 47 -13.00 14.45 4.13
C ALA A 47 -12.76 15.84 3.51
N GLY A 48 -12.28 16.82 4.27
CA GLY A 48 -11.83 18.11 3.75
C GLY A 48 -10.38 18.14 3.26
N MET A 49 -9.60 17.09 3.50
CA MET A 49 -8.25 16.93 2.96
C MET A 49 -8.29 16.11 1.67
N GLU A 50 -9.09 16.52 0.70
CA GLU A 50 -8.99 15.97 -0.64
C GLU A 50 -7.57 16.26 -1.15
N ARG A 51 -6.81 15.18 -1.43
CA ARG A 51 -5.57 15.33 -2.19
C ARG A 51 -5.94 15.94 -3.52
N GLN A 52 -5.39 17.12 -3.79
CA GLN A 52 -5.61 17.81 -5.05
C GLN A 52 -5.25 16.85 -6.20
N GLY A 53 -6.22 16.60 -7.10
CA GLY A 53 -6.04 15.62 -8.18
C GLY A 53 -6.33 14.17 -7.84
N ALA A 54 -6.84 13.85 -6.62
CA ALA A 54 -7.26 12.50 -6.28
C ALA A 54 -8.44 12.02 -7.14
N TYR A 55 -8.58 10.71 -7.29
CA TYR A 55 -9.67 10.09 -8.05
C TYR A 55 -11.07 10.52 -7.58
N THR A 56 -11.25 10.72 -6.28
CA THR A 56 -12.52 11.22 -5.71
C THR A 56 -12.84 12.64 -6.19
N GLY A 57 -11.83 13.52 -6.29
CA GLY A 57 -11.99 14.86 -6.85
C GLY A 57 -12.40 14.80 -8.33
N TYR A 58 -11.73 13.96 -9.11
CA TYR A 58 -12.06 13.71 -10.51
C TYR A 58 -13.51 13.24 -10.70
N LEU A 59 -14.00 12.31 -9.88
CA LEU A 59 -15.38 11.83 -9.90
C LEU A 59 -16.36 12.96 -9.56
N ASN A 60 -16.05 13.80 -8.58
CA ASN A 60 -16.91 14.91 -8.17
C ASN A 60 -17.01 15.97 -9.27
N GLU A 61 -15.89 16.31 -9.91
CA GLU A 61 -15.87 17.25 -11.05
C GLU A 61 -16.73 16.77 -12.23
N HIS A 62 -16.88 15.46 -12.39
CA HIS A 62 -17.63 14.82 -13.48
C HIS A 62 -18.92 14.14 -13.02
N ALA A 63 -19.45 14.47 -11.84
CA ALA A 63 -20.60 13.79 -11.21
C ALA A 63 -21.88 13.71 -12.08
N GLY A 64 -21.98 14.56 -13.11
CA GLY A 64 -23.09 14.54 -14.09
C GLY A 64 -22.83 13.75 -15.35
N ALA A 65 -21.67 13.11 -15.49
CA ALA A 65 -21.32 12.34 -16.68
C ALA A 65 -22.17 11.05 -16.78
N ALA A 66 -22.50 10.67 -18.01
CA ALA A 66 -23.22 9.41 -18.26
C ALA A 66 -22.35 8.20 -17.89
N CYS A 67 -23.01 7.07 -17.62
CA CYS A 67 -22.35 5.76 -17.50
C CYS A 67 -22.92 4.86 -18.61
N PRO A 68 -22.34 4.92 -19.82
CA PRO A 68 -22.82 4.11 -20.93
C PRO A 68 -22.79 2.62 -20.60
N ALA A 69 -23.80 1.87 -21.05
CA ALA A 69 -23.93 0.44 -20.76
C ALA A 69 -23.20 -0.48 -21.75
N GLY A 70 -22.62 0.08 -22.80
CA GLY A 70 -21.92 -0.68 -23.85
C GLY A 70 -20.47 -0.95 -23.47
N ASP A 71 -19.99 -2.16 -23.78
CA ASP A 71 -18.57 -2.52 -23.68
C ASP A 71 -17.83 -2.08 -24.94
N ILE A 72 -16.58 -1.65 -24.75
CA ILE A 72 -15.66 -1.31 -25.84
C ILE A 72 -14.49 -2.28 -25.72
N GLU A 73 -14.42 -3.22 -26.66
CA GLU A 73 -13.32 -4.16 -26.73
C GLU A 73 -12.10 -3.51 -27.41
N ILE A 74 -10.95 -3.62 -26.77
CA ILE A 74 -9.68 -3.09 -27.29
C ILE A 74 -8.86 -4.26 -27.83
N ASP A 75 -8.61 -4.28 -29.14
CA ASP A 75 -7.67 -5.23 -29.72
C ASP A 75 -6.25 -4.94 -29.21
N LEU A 76 -5.72 -5.84 -28.38
CA LEU A 76 -4.38 -5.70 -27.82
C LEU A 76 -3.30 -5.50 -28.89
N PHE A 77 -3.47 -6.08 -30.08
CA PHE A 77 -2.48 -6.00 -31.15
C PHE A 77 -2.59 -4.75 -32.01
N SER A 78 -3.64 -3.96 -31.85
CA SER A 78 -3.75 -2.65 -32.50
C SER A 78 -2.81 -1.60 -31.88
N CYS A 79 -2.13 -1.93 -30.77
CA CYS A 79 -1.25 -1.03 -30.06
C CYS A 79 0.00 -0.61 -30.85
N THR A 80 0.50 0.56 -30.48
CA THR A 80 1.80 1.11 -30.87
C THR A 80 2.63 1.42 -29.64
N GLY A 81 3.95 1.45 -29.75
CA GLY A 81 4.82 1.79 -28.62
C GLY A 81 6.18 1.10 -28.69
N GLU A 82 6.90 1.16 -27.56
CA GLU A 82 8.24 0.62 -27.41
C GLU A 82 8.32 -0.32 -26.19
N GLY A 83 9.28 -1.25 -26.21
CA GLY A 83 9.50 -2.19 -25.11
C GLY A 83 8.37 -3.22 -24.95
N MET A 84 7.75 -3.60 -26.04
CA MET A 84 6.67 -4.59 -26.07
C MET A 84 6.92 -5.69 -27.10
N GLU A 85 6.34 -6.87 -26.85
CA GLU A 85 6.33 -7.99 -27.78
C GLU A 85 4.90 -8.55 -27.89
N LYS A 86 4.44 -8.75 -29.14
CA LYS A 86 3.15 -9.35 -29.45
C LYS A 86 3.31 -10.84 -29.61
N MET A 87 2.75 -11.62 -28.70
CA MET A 87 2.84 -13.08 -28.64
C MET A 87 1.51 -13.71 -29.04
N SER A 88 1.54 -14.69 -29.95
CA SER A 88 0.32 -15.42 -30.33
C SER A 88 -0.28 -16.21 -29.19
N SER A 89 0.56 -16.68 -28.24
CA SER A 89 0.12 -17.34 -27.01
C SER A 89 1.21 -17.29 -25.96
N TYR A 90 0.79 -17.22 -24.67
CA TYR A 90 1.66 -17.29 -23.53
C TYR A 90 0.87 -17.83 -22.32
N GLU A 91 1.41 -18.83 -21.60
CA GLU A 91 0.84 -19.44 -20.40
C GLU A 91 -0.68 -19.77 -20.50
N GLY A 92 -1.08 -20.33 -21.63
CA GLY A 92 -2.46 -20.80 -21.87
C GLY A 92 -3.37 -19.79 -22.53
N GLU A 93 -3.03 -18.51 -22.50
CA GLU A 93 -3.80 -17.45 -23.15
C GLU A 93 -3.27 -17.13 -24.55
N SER A 94 -4.16 -16.64 -25.42
CA SER A 94 -3.85 -16.23 -26.79
C SER A 94 -3.86 -14.71 -26.93
N ASN A 95 -3.10 -14.20 -27.90
CA ASN A 95 -2.97 -12.76 -28.18
C ASN A 95 -2.47 -11.97 -26.96
N VAL A 96 -1.33 -12.36 -26.43
CA VAL A 96 -0.71 -11.74 -25.26
C VAL A 96 0.25 -10.65 -25.67
N LEU A 97 0.18 -9.52 -24.99
CA LEU A 97 1.13 -8.42 -25.11
C LEU A 97 2.10 -8.44 -23.92
N MET A 98 3.33 -8.82 -24.18
CA MET A 98 4.40 -8.73 -23.17
C MET A 98 4.99 -7.33 -23.15
N THR A 99 5.19 -6.76 -21.97
CA THR A 99 5.79 -5.44 -21.78
C THR A 99 6.93 -5.49 -20.78
N GLU A 100 8.00 -4.76 -21.06
CA GLU A 100 9.18 -4.66 -20.19
C GLU A 100 9.10 -3.44 -19.24
N VAL A 101 10.07 -3.35 -18.36
CA VAL A 101 10.24 -2.16 -17.51
C VAL A 101 10.59 -0.97 -18.41
N GLY A 102 9.85 0.13 -18.21
CA GLY A 102 10.02 1.34 -19.02
C GLY A 102 9.35 1.29 -20.39
N SER A 103 8.58 0.24 -20.69
CA SER A 103 7.78 0.20 -21.92
C SER A 103 6.70 1.29 -21.93
N SER A 104 6.37 1.76 -23.11
CA SER A 104 5.24 2.65 -23.36
C SER A 104 4.37 2.06 -24.46
N VAL A 105 3.09 1.85 -24.18
CA VAL A 105 2.15 1.23 -25.12
C VAL A 105 0.90 2.09 -25.21
N SER A 106 0.42 2.32 -26.43
CA SER A 106 -0.73 3.18 -26.70
C SER A 106 -1.72 2.48 -27.63
N TRP A 107 -2.99 2.68 -27.36
CA TRP A 107 -4.12 2.27 -28.21
C TRP A 107 -4.92 3.49 -28.62
N SER A 108 -5.45 3.46 -29.84
CA SER A 108 -6.46 4.40 -30.29
C SER A 108 -7.82 3.72 -30.15
N VAL A 109 -8.69 4.30 -29.34
CA VAL A 109 -10.01 3.74 -29.03
C VAL A 109 -11.09 4.71 -29.45
N ASP A 110 -12.04 4.24 -30.28
CA ASP A 110 -13.21 5.02 -30.62
C ASP A 110 -14.27 4.86 -29.52
N VAL A 111 -14.58 5.98 -28.86
CA VAL A 111 -15.58 6.01 -27.77
C VAL A 111 -16.86 6.62 -28.35
N PRO A 112 -17.93 5.83 -28.55
CA PRO A 112 -19.14 6.28 -29.24
C PRO A 112 -19.99 7.27 -28.43
N GLU A 113 -19.89 7.21 -27.10
CA GLU A 113 -20.65 8.06 -26.19
C GLU A 113 -19.74 8.57 -25.10
N ALA A 114 -19.78 9.86 -24.79
CA ALA A 114 -19.00 10.44 -23.72
C ALA A 114 -19.55 10.01 -22.34
N GLY A 115 -18.68 9.58 -21.44
CA GLY A 115 -19.10 9.12 -20.12
C GLY A 115 -17.98 8.41 -19.36
N PHE A 116 -18.37 7.83 -18.23
CA PHE A 116 -17.48 7.00 -17.43
C PHE A 116 -17.49 5.57 -17.93
N TYR A 117 -16.30 5.02 -18.08
CA TYR A 117 -16.06 3.62 -18.42
C TYR A 117 -15.13 3.01 -17.39
N ASN A 118 -15.35 1.74 -17.05
CA ASN A 118 -14.39 0.97 -16.27
C ASN A 118 -13.37 0.33 -17.22
N LEU A 119 -12.10 0.45 -16.90
CA LEU A 119 -11.05 -0.27 -17.62
C LEU A 119 -10.83 -1.63 -16.94
N TYR A 120 -10.98 -2.69 -17.70
CA TYR A 120 -10.68 -4.06 -17.31
C TYR A 120 -9.45 -4.54 -18.06
N MET A 121 -8.56 -5.20 -17.36
CA MET A 121 -7.35 -5.76 -17.93
C MET A 121 -7.04 -7.08 -17.24
N GLU A 122 -6.85 -8.11 -18.04
CA GLU A 122 -6.30 -9.39 -17.56
C GLU A 122 -4.79 -9.36 -17.71
N TYR A 123 -4.07 -9.75 -16.68
CA TYR A 123 -2.62 -9.69 -16.66
C TYR A 123 -1.98 -10.89 -15.95
N LEU A 124 -0.76 -11.20 -16.35
CA LEU A 124 0.10 -12.14 -15.68
C LEU A 124 1.44 -11.47 -15.37
N LEU A 125 1.86 -11.53 -14.11
CA LEU A 125 3.17 -11.02 -13.71
C LEU A 125 4.21 -12.15 -13.82
N PRO A 126 5.28 -11.99 -14.62
CA PRO A 126 6.35 -12.97 -14.70
C PRO A 126 6.98 -13.22 -13.32
N GLU A 127 7.57 -14.39 -13.12
CA GLU A 127 8.27 -14.73 -11.90
C GLU A 127 9.30 -13.66 -11.53
N SER A 128 9.26 -13.20 -10.29
CA SER A 128 10.19 -12.21 -9.77
C SER A 128 10.39 -12.35 -8.27
N ARG A 129 11.02 -11.38 -7.65
CA ARG A 129 11.25 -11.34 -6.19
C ARG A 129 10.04 -10.86 -5.38
N GLY A 130 8.83 -11.03 -5.89
CA GLY A 130 7.59 -10.65 -5.17
C GLY A 130 7.23 -9.16 -5.29
N VAL A 131 7.82 -8.44 -6.24
CA VAL A 131 7.51 -7.01 -6.47
C VAL A 131 6.32 -6.90 -7.42
N ALA A 132 5.39 -5.99 -7.11
CA ALA A 132 4.31 -5.60 -8.01
C ALA A 132 4.86 -4.87 -9.24
N ALA A 133 4.12 -4.88 -10.35
CA ALA A 133 4.39 -3.99 -11.47
C ALA A 133 3.54 -2.73 -11.34
N GLU A 134 4.13 -1.60 -11.64
CA GLU A 134 3.46 -0.30 -11.59
C GLU A 134 3.41 0.30 -12.99
N ARG A 135 2.29 0.95 -13.32
CA ARG A 135 2.07 1.59 -14.61
C ARG A 135 1.39 2.95 -14.43
N GLU A 136 1.75 3.89 -15.29
CA GLU A 136 1.05 5.15 -15.43
C GLU A 136 0.00 5.03 -16.54
N LEU A 137 -1.22 5.49 -16.27
CA LEU A 137 -2.28 5.59 -17.27
C LEU A 137 -2.38 7.02 -17.78
N LEU A 138 -2.31 7.15 -19.09
CA LEU A 138 -2.54 8.40 -19.80
C LEU A 138 -3.79 8.29 -20.66
N ILE A 139 -4.64 9.29 -20.63
CA ILE A 139 -5.78 9.44 -21.55
C ILE A 139 -5.53 10.69 -22.39
N ASN A 140 -5.45 10.53 -23.70
CA ASN A 140 -5.10 11.60 -24.64
C ASN A 140 -3.76 12.30 -24.33
N GLY A 141 -2.81 11.55 -23.74
CA GLY A 141 -1.48 12.04 -23.38
C GLY A 141 -1.40 12.75 -22.03
N GLU A 142 -2.49 12.82 -21.28
CA GLU A 142 -2.56 13.42 -19.95
C GLU A 142 -2.94 12.42 -18.88
N VAL A 143 -2.44 12.62 -17.67
CA VAL A 143 -2.83 11.83 -16.49
C VAL A 143 -4.20 12.31 -16.02
N PRO A 144 -5.24 11.46 -16.03
CA PRO A 144 -6.60 11.89 -15.74
C PRO A 144 -6.80 12.30 -14.27
N PHE A 145 -6.10 11.68 -13.35
CA PHE A 145 -6.09 11.97 -11.91
C PHE A 145 -4.81 11.43 -11.29
N GLU A 146 -4.40 11.94 -10.13
CA GLU A 146 -3.07 11.65 -9.56
C GLU A 146 -2.82 10.16 -9.30
N ASP A 147 -3.86 9.42 -8.85
CA ASP A 147 -3.70 7.98 -8.59
C ASP A 147 -3.45 7.15 -9.87
N ALA A 148 -3.77 7.71 -11.05
CA ALA A 148 -3.48 7.07 -12.34
C ALA A 148 -1.99 7.06 -12.72
N ARG A 149 -1.15 7.83 -11.98
CA ARG A 149 0.31 7.78 -12.13
C ARG A 149 0.93 6.49 -11.64
N ASN A 150 0.24 5.80 -10.75
CA ASN A 150 0.79 4.60 -10.12
C ASN A 150 -0.29 3.53 -9.93
N ILE A 151 -0.70 2.92 -11.03
CA ILE A 151 -1.60 1.76 -11.01
C ILE A 151 -0.76 0.54 -10.72
N SER A 152 -1.02 -0.11 -9.59
CA SER A 152 -0.27 -1.27 -9.12
C SER A 152 -0.93 -2.58 -9.54
N PHE A 153 -0.19 -3.40 -10.29
CA PHE A 153 -0.54 -4.77 -10.62
C PHE A 153 0.09 -5.67 -9.56
N THR A 154 -0.73 -6.17 -8.65
CA THR A 154 -0.27 -6.91 -7.47
C THR A 154 -0.15 -8.40 -7.76
N ARG A 155 0.69 -9.10 -6.98
CA ARG A 155 0.81 -10.56 -7.04
C ARG A 155 -0.15 -11.20 -6.07
N ILE A 156 -0.69 -12.34 -6.44
CA ILE A 156 -1.52 -13.16 -5.55
C ILE A 156 -0.63 -14.21 -4.89
N TRP A 157 -0.89 -14.44 -3.61
CA TRP A 157 -0.17 -15.41 -2.80
C TRP A 157 -1.12 -16.49 -2.30
N LYS A 158 -0.64 -17.72 -2.22
CA LYS A 158 -1.37 -18.86 -1.67
C LYS A 158 -0.54 -19.60 -0.64
N ASP A 159 -1.20 -20.41 0.16
CA ASP A 159 -0.53 -21.31 1.07
C ASP A 159 0.29 -22.35 0.31
N GLY A 160 1.60 -22.44 0.58
CA GLY A 160 2.53 -23.37 -0.05
C GLY A 160 2.44 -24.81 0.46
N GLY A 161 1.44 -25.12 1.28
CA GLY A 161 1.21 -26.44 1.81
C GLY A 161 0.08 -26.47 2.84
N ASN A 162 -0.05 -27.58 3.55
CA ASN A 162 -1.05 -27.73 4.60
C ASN A 162 -0.58 -27.13 5.93
N VAL A 163 -1.53 -26.69 6.75
CA VAL A 163 -1.28 -26.35 8.16
C VAL A 163 -0.71 -27.57 8.87
N ARG A 164 0.40 -27.39 9.55
CA ARG A 164 1.04 -28.41 10.38
C ARG A 164 0.77 -28.11 11.85
N VAL A 165 0.90 -29.12 12.69
CA VAL A 165 0.76 -28.96 14.14
C VAL A 165 2.11 -29.31 14.77
N ASP A 166 2.59 -28.46 15.68
CA ASP A 166 3.80 -28.70 16.44
C ASP A 166 3.58 -29.75 17.56
N ASN A 167 4.64 -30.08 18.26
CA ASN A 167 4.60 -31.05 19.38
C ASN A 167 3.84 -30.55 20.62
N GLN A 168 3.42 -29.28 20.63
CA GLN A 168 2.63 -28.64 21.69
C GLN A 168 1.16 -28.46 21.29
N GLY A 169 0.80 -28.86 20.06
CA GLY A 169 -0.56 -28.72 19.53
C GLY A 169 -0.87 -27.37 18.87
N ASN A 170 0.16 -26.52 18.65
CA ASN A 170 -0.05 -25.24 17.97
C ASN A 170 -0.03 -25.42 16.45
N GLU A 171 -0.91 -24.73 15.78
CA GLU A 171 -0.94 -24.67 14.31
C GLU A 171 0.23 -23.83 13.79
N ILE A 172 0.99 -24.42 12.88
CA ILE A 172 2.04 -23.75 12.11
C ILE A 172 1.50 -23.49 10.73
N ARG A 173 1.29 -22.21 10.40
CA ARG A 173 0.86 -21.79 9.06
C ARG A 173 1.93 -22.14 8.02
N PRO A 174 1.53 -22.56 6.82
CA PRO A 174 2.45 -22.83 5.73
C PRO A 174 3.10 -21.52 5.27
N THR A 175 4.27 -21.63 4.64
CA THR A 175 4.90 -20.51 3.96
C THR A 175 4.03 -20.10 2.77
N GLN A 176 3.86 -18.80 2.58
CA GLN A 176 3.18 -18.28 1.42
C GLN A 176 4.07 -18.45 0.19
N VAL A 177 3.47 -18.90 -0.91
CA VAL A 177 4.09 -19.01 -2.23
C VAL A 177 3.29 -18.18 -3.22
N GLU A 178 3.96 -17.63 -4.21
CA GLU A 178 3.29 -16.89 -5.26
C GLU A 178 2.33 -17.79 -6.04
N TYR A 179 1.12 -17.28 -6.29
CA TYR A 179 0.15 -17.90 -7.18
C TYR A 179 0.36 -17.35 -8.58
N TYR A 180 1.08 -18.10 -9.38
CA TYR A 180 1.41 -17.74 -10.76
C TYR A 180 0.26 -18.16 -11.67
N ASP A 181 -0.61 -17.22 -11.98
CA ASP A 181 -1.79 -17.40 -12.84
C ASP A 181 -2.27 -16.05 -13.34
N TRP A 182 -3.08 -16.05 -14.39
CA TRP A 182 -3.75 -14.86 -14.92
C TRP A 182 -4.72 -14.27 -13.89
N GLN A 183 -4.80 -12.96 -13.82
CA GLN A 183 -5.53 -12.18 -12.81
C GLN A 183 -6.43 -11.16 -13.47
#